data_81ac910cc0edc153b8ea669e198a8636
#
_entry.id   81ac910cc0edc153b8ea669e198a8636
#
_cell.length_a   1.000
_cell.length_b   1.000
_cell.length_c   1.000
_cell.angle_alpha   90.00
_cell.angle_beta   90.00
_cell.angle_gamma   90.00
#
_symmetry.space_group_name_H-M   'P 1'
#
loop_
_entity.id
_entity.type
_entity.pdbx_description
1 polymer ?
#
loop_
_entity_poly.entity_id
_entity_poly.type
_entity_poly.pdbx_seq_one_letter_code
_entity_poly.pdbx_strand_id
1 'polypeptide(L)'
;MKTMTMVYFKPKPEYFEQYVEALKKSSPESYILTRDDEVIEIWLQQSVEKLAEQQLEALDWLDDHRYMLEEYSPEEGHTRPYTAFVEQEPSYITEQN
;
A
#
# COMPACT_ATOMS: atom_id res chain seq x y z
N MET A 1 16.81 -5.65 8.84
CA MET A 1 15.73 -6.64 8.77
C MET A 1 14.67 -6.17 7.80
N LYS A 2 14.18 -7.06 6.96
CA LYS A 2 13.15 -6.72 5.99
C LYS A 2 11.82 -6.48 6.68
N THR A 3 11.05 -5.53 6.16
CA THR A 3 9.69 -5.29 6.60
C THR A 3 8.74 -5.46 5.43
N MET A 4 7.52 -5.84 5.72
CA MET A 4 6.44 -5.87 4.75
C MET A 4 5.38 -4.86 5.19
N THR A 5 4.97 -4.01 4.27
CA THR A 5 3.91 -3.04 4.53
C THR A 5 2.69 -3.39 3.69
N MET A 6 1.53 -3.36 4.32
CA MET A 6 0.23 -3.56 3.68
C MET A 6 -0.61 -2.34 3.98
N VAL A 7 -1.18 -1.73 2.95
CA VAL A 7 -2.05 -0.58 3.12
C VAL A 7 -3.39 -0.87 2.46
N TYR A 8 -4.46 -0.72 3.21
CA TYR A 8 -5.81 -0.92 2.73
C TYR A 8 -6.44 0.43 2.40
N PHE A 9 -7.11 0.49 1.25
CA PHE A 9 -7.83 1.67 0.79
C PHE A 9 -9.24 1.27 0.41
N LYS A 10 -10.16 2.22 0.53
CA LYS A 10 -11.56 1.99 0.16
C LYS A 10 -12.01 3.08 -0.82
N PRO A 11 -11.70 2.91 -2.12
CA PRO A 11 -12.09 3.92 -3.10
C PRO A 11 -13.60 4.05 -3.19
N LYS A 12 -14.07 5.26 -3.44
CA LYS A 12 -15.47 5.47 -3.78
C LYS A 12 -15.80 4.72 -5.07
N PRO A 13 -17.01 4.16 -5.21
CA PRO A 13 -17.34 3.34 -6.39
C PRO A 13 -17.03 4.02 -7.72
N GLU A 14 -17.33 5.32 -7.84
CA GLU A 14 -17.10 6.07 -9.08
C GLU A 14 -15.62 6.27 -9.40
N TYR A 15 -14.73 6.11 -8.42
CA TYR A 15 -13.29 6.29 -8.59
C TYR A 15 -12.50 5.00 -8.49
N PHE A 16 -13.15 3.86 -8.29
CA PHE A 16 -12.46 2.61 -8.00
C PHE A 16 -11.38 2.28 -9.03
N GLU A 17 -11.76 2.20 -10.30
CA GLU A 17 -10.82 1.83 -11.35
C GLU A 17 -9.76 2.90 -11.56
N GLN A 18 -10.13 4.16 -11.47
CA GLN A 18 -9.19 5.27 -11.61
C GLN A 18 -8.14 5.23 -10.50
N TYR A 19 -8.55 4.92 -9.28
CA TYR A 19 -7.62 4.81 -8.16
C TYR A 19 -6.65 3.66 -8.35
N VAL A 20 -7.15 2.49 -8.76
CA VAL A 20 -6.32 1.32 -9.03
C VAL A 20 -5.24 1.64 -10.07
N GLU A 21 -5.63 2.29 -11.17
CA GLU A 21 -4.69 2.65 -12.23
C GLU A 21 -3.65 3.68 -11.76
N ALA A 22 -4.09 4.67 -10.97
CA ALA A 22 -3.16 5.65 -10.42
C ALA A 22 -2.15 5.00 -9.48
N LEU A 23 -2.61 4.06 -8.66
CA LEU A 23 -1.75 3.36 -7.71
C LEU A 23 -0.73 2.47 -8.43
N LYS A 24 -1.15 1.78 -9.49
CA LYS A 24 -0.23 0.98 -10.31
C LYS A 24 0.88 1.82 -10.90
N LYS A 25 0.56 3.02 -11.37
CA LYS A 25 1.55 3.92 -11.94
C LYS A 25 2.55 4.43 -10.92
N SER A 26 2.07 4.76 -9.72
CA SER A 26 2.93 5.33 -8.68
C SER A 26 3.75 4.29 -7.95
N SER A 27 3.32 3.03 -7.96
CA SER A 27 3.94 1.97 -7.16
C SER A 27 4.20 0.72 -7.98
N PRO A 28 5.08 0.80 -9.00
CA PRO A 28 5.31 -0.35 -9.89
C PRO A 28 5.97 -1.54 -9.22
N GLU A 29 6.55 -1.37 -8.04
CA GLU A 29 7.22 -2.43 -7.30
C GLU A 29 6.34 -3.06 -6.22
N SER A 30 5.07 -2.63 -6.13
CA SER A 30 4.14 -3.15 -5.14
C SER A 30 3.20 -4.16 -5.76
N TYR A 31 2.70 -5.08 -4.94
CA TYR A 31 1.51 -5.84 -5.31
C TYR A 31 0.30 -4.94 -5.12
N ILE A 32 -0.57 -4.90 -6.11
CA ILE A 32 -1.84 -4.18 -6.01
C ILE A 32 -2.95 -5.23 -6.12
N LEU A 33 -3.71 -5.38 -5.06
CA LEU A 33 -4.76 -6.38 -4.96
C LEU A 33 -6.10 -5.69 -4.82
N THR A 34 -7.15 -6.35 -5.31
CA THR A 34 -8.51 -5.84 -5.13
C THR A 34 -9.39 -6.95 -4.54
N ARG A 35 -10.31 -6.53 -3.68
CA ARG A 35 -11.32 -7.43 -3.13
C ARG A 35 -12.55 -6.60 -2.78
N ASP A 36 -13.69 -6.93 -3.40
CA ASP A 36 -14.95 -6.20 -3.19
C ASP A 36 -14.74 -4.70 -3.43
N ASP A 37 -14.88 -3.87 -2.40
CA ASP A 37 -14.73 -2.42 -2.50
C ASP A 37 -13.38 -1.93 -1.99
N GLU A 38 -12.43 -2.84 -1.73
CA GLU A 38 -11.13 -2.48 -1.20
C GLU A 38 -9.99 -2.70 -2.18
N VAL A 39 -8.97 -1.86 -2.06
CA VAL A 39 -7.70 -2.01 -2.77
C VAL A 39 -6.62 -2.18 -1.71
N ILE A 40 -5.71 -3.12 -1.94
CA ILE A 40 -4.64 -3.43 -0.98
C ILE A 40 -3.32 -3.30 -1.71
N GLU A 41 -2.42 -2.49 -1.16
CA GLU A 41 -1.07 -2.37 -1.66
C GLU A 41 -0.11 -3.08 -0.71
N ILE A 42 0.77 -3.93 -1.25
CA ILE A 42 1.73 -4.68 -0.44
C ILE A 42 3.12 -4.53 -1.05
N TRP A 43 4.10 -4.18 -0.22
CA TRP A 43 5.49 -4.14 -0.68
C TRP A 43 6.47 -4.53 0.43
N LEU A 44 7.67 -4.93 -0.01
CA LEU A 44 8.77 -5.28 0.87
C LEU A 44 9.79 -4.16 0.93
N GLN A 45 10.34 -3.92 2.11
CA GLN A 45 11.43 -2.99 2.33
C GLN A 45 12.63 -3.74 2.90
N GLN A 46 13.81 -3.43 2.38
CA GLN A 46 15.02 -4.09 2.85
C GLN A 46 15.44 -3.61 4.24
N SER A 47 15.05 -2.41 4.62
CA SER A 47 15.43 -1.86 5.92
C SER A 47 14.37 -0.88 6.43
N VAL A 48 14.37 -0.67 7.75
CA VAL A 48 13.44 0.26 8.40
C VAL A 48 13.75 1.71 8.00
N GLU A 49 15.00 2.03 7.75
CA GLU A 49 15.42 3.38 7.34
C GLU A 49 14.79 3.77 6.01
N LYS A 50 14.75 2.83 5.07
CA LYS A 50 14.14 3.09 3.76
C LYS A 50 12.64 3.28 3.86
N LEU A 51 12.00 2.58 4.77
CA LEU A 51 10.57 2.75 5.02
C LEU A 51 10.26 4.19 5.43
N ALA A 52 11.07 4.75 6.34
CA ALA A 52 10.85 6.11 6.82
C ALA A 52 10.95 7.15 5.70
N GLU A 53 11.92 6.99 4.79
CA GLU A 53 12.08 7.89 3.64
C GLU A 53 10.88 7.84 2.71
N GLN A 54 10.37 6.64 2.45
CA GLN A 54 9.27 6.46 1.50
C GLN A 54 7.92 6.90 2.05
N GLN A 55 7.77 6.92 3.36
CA GLN A 55 6.51 7.33 3.98
C GLN A 55 6.13 8.78 3.67
N LEU A 56 7.10 9.68 3.58
CA LEU A 56 6.83 11.08 3.26
C LEU A 56 6.28 11.22 1.84
N GLU A 57 6.89 10.56 0.88
CA GLU A 57 6.42 10.58 -0.51
C GLU A 57 5.03 9.95 -0.63
N ALA A 58 4.81 8.86 0.10
CA ALA A 58 3.52 8.18 0.11
C ALA A 58 2.41 9.06 0.66
N LEU A 59 2.70 9.84 1.69
CA LEU A 59 1.73 10.75 2.28
C LEU A 59 1.35 11.87 1.30
N ASP A 60 2.32 12.44 0.60
CA ASP A 60 2.06 13.47 -0.39
C ASP A 60 1.16 12.94 -1.51
N TRP A 61 1.48 11.75 -2.02
CA TRP A 61 0.68 11.11 -3.06
C TRP A 61 -0.75 10.84 -2.55
N LEU A 62 -0.86 10.35 -1.32
CA LEU A 62 -2.15 10.06 -0.72
C LEU A 62 -2.99 11.33 -0.57
N ASP A 63 -2.38 12.42 -0.11
CA ASP A 63 -3.10 13.68 0.05
C ASP A 63 -3.69 14.16 -1.26
N ASP A 64 -2.98 13.97 -2.37
CA ASP A 64 -3.46 14.34 -3.69
C ASP A 64 -4.61 13.45 -4.18
N HIS A 65 -4.80 12.28 -3.59
CA HIS A 65 -5.79 11.30 -4.04
C HIS A 65 -6.89 11.00 -3.02
N ARG A 66 -6.87 11.67 -1.87
CA ARG A 66 -7.87 11.40 -0.81
C ARG A 66 -9.31 11.59 -1.25
N TYR A 67 -9.53 12.49 -2.20
CA TYR A 67 -10.90 12.73 -2.70
C TYR A 67 -11.52 11.50 -3.35
N MET A 68 -10.71 10.55 -3.78
CA MET A 68 -11.19 9.30 -4.37
C MET A 68 -11.55 8.23 -3.34
N LEU A 69 -11.20 8.47 -2.07
CA LEU A 69 -11.31 7.46 -1.03
C LEU A 69 -12.41 7.77 -0.02
N GLU A 70 -13.00 6.71 0.52
CA GLU A 70 -13.88 6.81 1.68
C GLU A 70 -13.05 6.67 2.94
N GLU A 71 -13.53 7.27 4.04
CA GLU A 71 -12.88 7.08 5.33
C GLU A 71 -13.33 5.75 5.94
N TYR A 72 -12.40 5.05 6.57
CA TYR A 72 -12.73 3.88 7.38
C TYR A 72 -13.41 4.32 8.68
N SER A 73 -12.87 5.37 9.30
CA SER A 73 -13.44 5.99 10.49
C SER A 73 -12.78 7.36 10.64
N PRO A 74 -13.34 8.26 11.47
CA PRO A 74 -12.70 9.55 11.72
C PRO A 74 -11.29 9.41 12.31
N GLU A 75 -11.05 8.37 13.11
CA GLU A 75 -9.75 8.14 13.72
C GLU A 75 -8.75 7.52 12.76
N GLU A 76 -9.19 6.57 11.94
CA GLU A 76 -8.31 5.89 11.00
C GLU A 76 -8.04 6.69 9.73
N GLY A 77 -9.00 7.51 9.31
CA GLY A 77 -8.89 8.25 8.07
C GLY A 77 -9.12 7.36 6.85
N HIS A 78 -8.39 7.64 5.78
CA HIS A 78 -8.62 7.02 4.47
C HIS A 78 -7.83 5.73 4.24
N THR A 79 -6.98 5.32 5.18
CA THR A 79 -6.14 4.15 5.01
C THR A 79 -6.09 3.30 6.27
N ARG A 80 -5.77 2.02 6.09
CA ARG A 80 -5.43 1.11 7.18
C ARG A 80 -4.05 0.54 6.89
N PRO A 81 -2.98 1.16 7.40
CA PRO A 81 -1.62 0.67 7.16
C PRO A 81 -1.18 -0.33 8.22
N TYR A 82 -0.43 -1.32 7.77
CA TYR A 82 0.20 -2.31 8.65
C TYR A 82 1.63 -2.51 8.20
N THR A 83 2.58 -2.48 9.12
CA THR A 83 3.97 -2.80 8.82
C THR A 83 4.45 -3.82 9.84
N ALA A 84 5.08 -4.88 9.35
CA ALA A 84 5.58 -5.95 10.20
C ALA A 84 6.94 -6.42 9.70
N PHE A 85 7.70 -7.03 10.59
CA PHE A 85 8.99 -7.61 10.23
C PHE A 85 8.78 -8.97 9.57
N VAL A 86 9.57 -9.23 8.53
CA VAL A 86 9.53 -10.52 7.85
C VAL A 86 10.39 -11.50 8.64
N GLU A 87 9.74 -12.50 9.22
CA GLU A 87 10.43 -13.54 9.97
C GLU A 87 10.88 -14.69 9.09
N GLN A 88 10.15 -14.94 7.99
CA GLN A 88 10.47 -16.00 7.05
C GLN A 88 9.88 -15.68 5.69
N GLU A 89 10.67 -15.89 4.64
CA GLU A 89 10.17 -15.78 3.27
C GLU A 89 9.93 -17.17 2.69
N PRO A 90 8.95 -17.32 1.78
CA PRO A 90 8.75 -18.60 1.10
C PRO A 90 10.00 -18.99 0.31
N SER A 91 10.35 -20.28 0.31
CA SER A 91 11.56 -20.76 -0.36
C SER A 91 11.56 -20.51 -1.86
N TYR A 92 10.40 -20.54 -2.50
CA TYR A 92 10.32 -20.31 -3.94
C TYR A 92 10.72 -18.89 -4.34
N ILE A 93 10.54 -17.91 -3.43
CA ILE A 93 10.95 -16.53 -3.68
C ILE A 93 12.47 -16.44 -3.59
N THR A 94 13.08 -17.11 -2.61
CA THR A 94 14.52 -17.12 -2.42
C THR A 94 15.24 -17.81 -3.57
N GLU A 95 14.65 -18.88 -4.10
CA GLU A 95 15.24 -19.67 -5.19
C GLU A 95 15.25 -18.92 -6.53
N GLN A 96 14.45 -17.89 -6.68
CA GLN A 96 14.38 -17.11 -7.92
C GLN A 96 15.48 -16.05 -8.02
N ASN A 97 16.25 -15.88 -6.98
CA ASN A 97 17.37 -14.94 -6.95
C ASN A 97 18.70 -15.67 -7.24
#